data_479ae2cb6412c450e816878f24e7ef4b
#
_entry.id   479ae2cb6412c450e816878f24e7ef4b
#
_cell.length_a   1.000
_cell.length_b   1.000
_cell.length_c   1.000
_cell.angle_alpha   90.00
_cell.angle_beta   90.00
_cell.angle_gamma   90.00
#
_symmetry.space_group_name_H-M   'P 1'
#
loop_
_entity.id
_entity.type
_entity.pdbx_description
1 polymer ?
#
loop_
_entity_poly.entity_id
_entity_poly.type
_entity_poly.pdbx_seq_one_letter_code
_entity_poly.pdbx_strand_id
1 'polypeptide(L)'
;MAQFLLRGILRAGSVSCSSSNSSGMSSSSCQFHTTPACSEIRKLARLRVVDNSDLGKRAMAEGRPPRCIHVYNKRGVGYIGDKVLVAIKGQMKKGILVGLKQRQRVKQPQFDSNNLVLIDDNGSPLGTRIHVPIPTVLRTILKEKTLAKGADYTKVLAIASRYV
;
A
#
# COMPACT_ATOMS: atom_id res chain seq x y z
N MET A 1 -38.52 -8.43 49.11
CA MET A 1 -39.78 -7.99 48.44
C MET A 1 -39.41 -7.87 46.95
N ALA A 2 -39.84 -8.85 46.27
CA ALA A 2 -40.94 -8.88 45.28
C ALA A 2 -40.45 -8.33 43.93
N GLN A 3 -40.20 -9.21 42.92
CA GLN A 3 -41.17 -9.71 41.91
C GLN A 3 -41.46 -8.65 40.85
N PHE A 4 -41.48 -8.87 39.59
CA PHE A 4 -42.06 -9.82 38.64
C PHE A 4 -41.69 -9.33 37.24
N LEU A 5 -41.62 -9.96 36.19
CA LEU A 5 -42.15 -11.01 35.31
C LEU A 5 -41.77 -10.62 33.89
N LEU A 6 -41.13 -11.44 33.14
CA LEU A 6 -41.63 -12.46 32.16
C LEU A 6 -42.48 -11.98 30.99
N ARG A 7 -42.07 -12.51 29.85
CA ARG A 7 -42.77 -12.77 28.58
C ARG A 7 -42.50 -11.77 27.48
N GLY A 8 -42.24 -12.22 26.31
CA GLY A 8 -42.54 -13.47 25.64
C GLY A 8 -42.12 -13.46 24.21
N ILE A 9 -41.92 -14.64 23.82
CA ILE A 9 -42.49 -15.35 22.69
C ILE A 9 -41.83 -15.09 21.33
N LEU A 10 -41.07 -16.11 20.97
CA LEU A 10 -40.73 -16.64 19.66
C LEU A 10 -41.93 -16.65 18.70
N ARG A 11 -41.71 -16.18 17.49
CA ARG A 11 -42.52 -16.58 16.36
C ARG A 11 -41.62 -17.03 15.21
N ALA A 12 -41.47 -18.37 15.13
CA ALA A 12 -40.95 -19.05 13.97
C ALA A 12 -41.99 -18.92 12.84
N GLY A 13 -41.63 -18.22 11.80
CA GLY A 13 -42.36 -18.25 10.54
C GLY A 13 -41.77 -19.31 9.62
N SER A 14 -42.41 -20.49 9.56
CA SER A 14 -42.12 -21.48 8.54
C SER A 14 -42.61 -20.99 7.18
N VAL A 15 -41.70 -20.71 6.29
CA VAL A 15 -42.02 -20.46 4.88
C VAL A 15 -41.94 -21.82 4.17
N SER A 16 -43.10 -22.37 3.87
CA SER A 16 -43.25 -23.56 3.01
C SER A 16 -42.88 -23.22 1.57
N CYS A 17 -41.83 -23.82 1.10
CA CYS A 17 -41.44 -23.75 -0.30
C CYS A 17 -42.26 -24.79 -1.09
N SER A 18 -43.25 -24.33 -1.85
CA SER A 18 -43.97 -25.17 -2.80
C SER A 18 -43.10 -25.41 -4.04
N SER A 19 -42.76 -26.66 -4.26
CA SER A 19 -42.08 -27.14 -5.45
C SER A 19 -43.00 -27.09 -6.66
N SER A 20 -42.74 -26.22 -7.62
CA SER A 20 -43.24 -26.35 -8.99
C SER A 20 -42.07 -26.72 -9.91
N ASN A 21 -42.07 -27.98 -10.35
CA ASN A 21 -41.22 -28.50 -11.41
C ASN A 21 -41.54 -27.77 -12.72
N SER A 22 -40.61 -26.94 -13.21
CA SER A 22 -40.51 -26.59 -14.61
C SER A 22 -39.08 -26.85 -15.07
N SER A 23 -38.95 -27.85 -15.95
CA SER A 23 -37.72 -28.18 -16.66
C SER A 23 -37.28 -27.01 -17.56
N GLY A 24 -36.46 -26.14 -17.01
CA GLY A 24 -35.76 -25.12 -17.76
C GLY A 24 -34.28 -25.31 -17.49
N MET A 25 -33.51 -25.62 -18.55
CA MET A 25 -32.05 -25.62 -18.49
C MET A 25 -31.57 -24.24 -18.07
N SER A 26 -31.34 -24.04 -16.78
CA SER A 26 -30.66 -22.84 -16.28
C SER A 26 -29.20 -22.96 -16.61
N SER A 27 -28.76 -22.26 -17.64
CA SER A 27 -27.35 -21.93 -17.82
C SER A 27 -26.89 -21.16 -16.57
N SER A 28 -26.21 -21.85 -15.67
CA SER A 28 -25.53 -21.21 -14.55
C SER A 28 -24.42 -20.34 -15.14
N SER A 29 -24.72 -19.07 -15.34
CA SER A 29 -23.70 -18.09 -15.67
C SER A 29 -22.76 -18.00 -14.47
N CYS A 30 -21.57 -18.54 -14.60
CA CYS A 30 -20.50 -18.32 -13.63
C CYS A 30 -20.19 -16.82 -13.62
N GLN A 31 -20.76 -16.11 -12.68
CA GLN A 31 -20.42 -14.72 -12.45
C GLN A 31 -19.03 -14.69 -11.83
N PHE A 32 -18.03 -14.34 -12.63
CA PHE A 32 -16.72 -14.04 -12.12
C PHE A 32 -16.82 -12.74 -11.32
N HIS A 33 -16.90 -12.85 -10.01
CA HIS A 33 -16.76 -11.70 -9.15
C HIS A 33 -15.31 -11.22 -9.22
N THR A 34 -15.05 -10.22 -10.01
CA THR A 34 -13.79 -9.50 -9.97
C THR A 34 -13.77 -8.66 -8.69
N THR A 35 -13.22 -9.20 -7.61
CA THR A 35 -12.87 -8.38 -6.47
C THR A 35 -11.90 -7.30 -6.94
N PRO A 36 -12.15 -6.02 -6.65
CA PRO A 36 -11.24 -4.96 -7.05
C PRO A 36 -9.86 -5.25 -6.49
N ALA A 37 -8.83 -5.25 -7.35
CA ALA A 37 -7.47 -5.50 -6.94
C ALA A 37 -7.08 -4.51 -5.84
N CYS A 38 -6.76 -5.03 -4.66
CA CYS A 38 -6.29 -4.21 -3.55
C CYS A 38 -4.91 -3.66 -3.92
N SER A 39 -4.85 -2.38 -4.27
CA SER A 39 -3.60 -1.69 -4.64
C SER A 39 -2.84 -1.14 -3.42
N GLU A 40 -3.32 -1.40 -2.21
CA GLU A 40 -2.69 -0.95 -0.98
C GLU A 40 -1.31 -1.59 -0.75
N ILE A 41 -0.39 -0.78 -0.23
CA ILE A 41 0.93 -1.25 0.15
C ILE A 41 0.87 -1.91 1.52
N ARG A 42 0.95 -3.21 1.53
CA ARG A 42 1.04 -4.06 2.72
C ARG A 42 2.33 -4.89 2.69
N LYS A 43 2.53 -5.69 3.71
CA LYS A 43 3.62 -6.70 3.72
C LYS A 43 3.55 -7.55 2.45
N LEU A 44 4.69 -7.94 1.92
CA LEU A 44 4.89 -8.70 0.69
C LEU A 44 4.57 -7.96 -0.62
N ALA A 45 4.08 -6.71 -0.58
CA ALA A 45 3.90 -5.91 -1.78
C ALA A 45 5.23 -5.73 -2.52
N ARG A 46 5.17 -5.81 -3.85
CA ARG A 46 6.33 -5.55 -4.72
C ARG A 46 6.42 -4.05 -4.98
N LEU A 47 7.63 -3.52 -4.91
CA LEU A 47 7.92 -2.10 -5.04
C LEU A 47 8.91 -1.88 -6.19
N ARG A 48 8.81 -0.73 -6.87
CA ARG A 48 9.74 -0.32 -7.91
C ARG A 48 10.76 0.65 -7.32
N VAL A 49 12.04 0.33 -7.43
CA VAL A 49 13.12 1.26 -7.04
C VAL A 49 13.29 2.29 -8.15
N VAL A 50 13.23 3.57 -7.77
CA VAL A 50 13.29 4.69 -8.71
C VAL A 50 14.52 5.58 -8.52
N ASP A 51 15.34 5.26 -7.50
CA ASP A 51 16.64 5.86 -7.33
C ASP A 51 17.67 5.22 -8.29
N ASN A 52 18.75 5.93 -8.55
CA ASN A 52 19.81 5.46 -9.43
C ASN A 52 20.82 4.57 -8.67
N SER A 53 20.39 3.86 -7.61
CA SER A 53 21.26 2.97 -6.84
C SER A 53 21.62 1.69 -7.61
N ASP A 54 22.85 1.19 -7.43
CA ASP A 54 23.30 -0.04 -8.12
C ASP A 54 22.50 -1.27 -7.69
N LEU A 55 22.09 -1.35 -6.43
CA LEU A 55 21.23 -2.42 -5.95
C LEU A 55 19.86 -2.38 -6.63
N GLY A 56 19.29 -1.18 -6.73
CA GLY A 56 18.00 -0.96 -7.38
C GLY A 56 18.04 -1.33 -8.87
N LYS A 57 19.04 -0.84 -9.59
CA LYS A 57 19.23 -1.14 -11.02
C LYS A 57 19.35 -2.63 -11.28
N ARG A 58 20.23 -3.31 -10.53
CA ARG A 58 20.43 -4.76 -10.68
C ARG A 58 19.16 -5.56 -10.36
N ALA A 59 18.44 -5.21 -9.32
CA ALA A 59 17.21 -5.90 -8.95
C ALA A 59 16.09 -5.70 -9.99
N MET A 60 15.98 -4.50 -10.56
CA MET A 60 14.99 -4.21 -11.59
C MET A 60 15.35 -4.86 -12.92
N ALA A 61 16.64 -4.88 -13.31
CA ALA A 61 17.12 -5.53 -14.53
C ALA A 61 16.90 -7.06 -14.50
N GLU A 62 17.05 -7.69 -13.34
CA GLU A 62 16.78 -9.12 -13.16
C GLU A 62 15.29 -9.48 -13.05
N GLY A 63 14.39 -8.50 -13.12
CA GLY A 63 12.95 -8.72 -12.96
C GLY A 63 12.54 -9.17 -11.54
N ARG A 64 13.40 -8.95 -10.54
CA ARG A 64 13.15 -9.27 -9.13
C ARG A 64 12.99 -8.01 -8.28
N PRO A 65 11.84 -7.33 -8.39
CA PRO A 65 11.62 -6.11 -7.63
C PRO A 65 11.63 -6.39 -6.12
N PRO A 66 12.09 -5.42 -5.30
CA PRO A 66 12.11 -5.57 -3.86
C PRO A 66 10.72 -5.85 -3.29
N ARG A 67 10.68 -6.67 -2.24
CA ARG A 67 9.47 -6.98 -1.49
C ARG A 67 9.44 -6.22 -0.17
N CYS A 68 8.29 -5.63 0.15
CA CYS A 68 8.05 -5.00 1.43
C CYS A 68 7.97 -6.06 2.54
N ILE A 69 8.84 -6.00 3.54
CA ILE A 69 8.81 -6.86 4.72
C ILE A 69 7.96 -6.22 5.81
N HIS A 70 8.21 -4.94 6.08
CA HIS A 70 7.56 -4.22 7.15
C HIS A 70 7.29 -2.76 6.77
N VAL A 71 6.13 -2.25 7.20
CA VAL A 71 5.77 -0.84 7.09
C VAL A 71 5.83 -0.23 8.48
N TYR A 72 6.62 0.83 8.66
CA TYR A 72 6.77 1.50 9.95
C TYR A 72 5.60 2.44 10.26
N ASN A 73 4.38 1.91 10.16
CA ASN A 73 3.15 2.60 10.45
C ASN A 73 2.22 1.72 11.30
N LYS A 74 1.47 2.29 12.24
CA LYS A 74 0.53 1.56 13.12
C LYS A 74 -0.53 0.79 12.35
N ARG A 75 -0.97 1.30 11.19
CA ARG A 75 -2.02 0.69 10.34
C ARG A 75 -1.54 -0.49 9.51
N GLY A 76 -0.22 -0.68 9.35
CA GLY A 76 0.35 -1.71 8.48
C GLY A 76 0.14 -1.46 6.97
N VAL A 77 -0.47 -0.33 6.60
CA VAL A 77 -0.67 0.12 5.20
C VAL A 77 0.26 1.30 4.93
N GLY A 78 1.05 1.21 3.88
CA GLY A 78 1.99 2.26 3.50
C GLY A 78 1.32 3.40 2.74
N TYR A 79 1.66 4.63 3.11
CA TYR A 79 1.27 5.85 2.42
C TYR A 79 2.49 6.60 1.91
N ILE A 80 2.26 7.63 1.08
CA ILE A 80 3.34 8.49 0.57
C ILE A 80 4.13 9.07 1.74
N GLY A 81 5.46 8.97 1.64
CA GLY A 81 6.39 9.42 2.67
C GLY A 81 6.61 8.44 3.82
N ASP A 82 5.96 7.27 3.84
CA ASP A 82 6.20 6.28 4.88
C ASP A 82 7.52 5.53 4.67
N LYS A 83 8.18 5.23 5.79
CA LYS A 83 9.39 4.41 5.83
C LYS A 83 8.98 2.94 5.81
N VAL A 84 9.63 2.17 4.97
CA VAL A 84 9.40 0.72 4.82
C VAL A 84 10.70 -0.03 4.87
N LEU A 85 10.65 -1.27 5.36
CA LEU A 85 11.73 -2.23 5.28
C LEU A 85 11.49 -3.13 4.08
N VAL A 86 12.48 -3.27 3.22
CA VAL A 86 12.39 -4.07 2.01
C VAL A 86 13.51 -5.09 1.91
N ALA A 87 13.21 -6.25 1.34
CA ALA A 87 14.20 -7.23 0.95
C ALA A 87 14.53 -7.03 -0.53
N ILE A 88 15.80 -6.81 -0.82
CA ILE A 88 16.34 -6.64 -2.15
C ILE A 88 17.61 -7.48 -2.30
N LYS A 89 17.62 -8.41 -3.27
CA LYS A 89 18.81 -9.28 -3.54
C LYS A 89 19.42 -9.93 -2.28
N GLY A 90 18.59 -10.43 -1.38
CA GLY A 90 19.02 -11.05 -0.12
C GLY A 90 19.45 -10.09 0.98
N GLN A 91 19.42 -8.78 0.73
CA GLN A 91 19.74 -7.75 1.72
C GLN A 91 18.48 -7.05 2.21
N MET A 92 18.45 -6.67 3.48
CA MET A 92 17.41 -5.80 4.03
C MET A 92 17.86 -4.35 3.92
N LYS A 93 17.03 -3.53 3.31
CA LYS A 93 17.27 -2.07 3.19
C LYS A 93 16.02 -1.31 3.59
N LYS A 94 16.23 -0.11 4.10
CA LYS A 94 15.14 0.82 4.39
C LYS A 94 14.86 1.66 3.15
N GLY A 95 13.60 2.10 3.00
CA GLY A 95 13.24 2.98 1.91
C GLY A 95 12.05 3.85 2.25
N ILE A 96 11.83 4.88 1.44
CA ILE A 96 10.71 5.81 1.53
C ILE A 96 9.81 5.61 0.33
N LEU A 97 8.50 5.52 0.57
CA LEU A 97 7.49 5.46 -0.47
C LEU A 97 7.29 6.86 -1.07
N VAL A 98 7.52 6.99 -2.37
CA VAL A 98 7.50 8.27 -3.08
C VAL A 98 6.25 8.42 -3.94
N GLY A 99 5.80 7.34 -4.55
CA GLY A 99 4.61 7.33 -5.38
C GLY A 99 3.87 6.01 -5.24
N LEU A 100 2.54 6.05 -5.24
CA LEU A 100 1.72 4.87 -4.98
C LEU A 100 0.62 4.72 -6.01
N LYS A 101 0.33 3.47 -6.39
CA LYS A 101 -0.79 3.10 -7.25
C LYS A 101 -2.14 3.17 -6.54
N GLN A 102 -2.15 3.02 -5.21
CA GLN A 102 -3.38 3.09 -4.42
C GLN A 102 -4.08 4.44 -4.56
N ARG A 103 -5.39 4.45 -4.35
CA ARG A 103 -6.19 5.67 -4.39
C ARG A 103 -5.68 6.66 -3.32
N GLN A 104 -5.33 7.84 -3.77
CA GLN A 104 -4.80 8.90 -2.92
C GLN A 104 -5.90 9.85 -2.46
N ARG A 105 -5.57 10.73 -1.52
CA ARG A 105 -6.45 11.83 -1.09
C ARG A 105 -6.66 12.83 -2.22
N VAL A 106 -7.69 13.64 -2.11
CA VAL A 106 -7.97 14.74 -3.05
C VAL A 106 -6.72 15.63 -3.19
N LYS A 107 -6.43 16.07 -4.41
CA LYS A 107 -5.25 16.89 -4.76
C LYS A 107 -3.88 16.18 -4.63
N GLN A 108 -3.86 14.85 -4.54
CA GLN A 108 -2.62 14.09 -4.58
C GLN A 108 -2.58 13.23 -5.85
N PRO A 109 -1.46 13.22 -6.58
CA PRO A 109 -1.33 12.43 -7.80
C PRO A 109 -1.32 10.93 -7.47
N GLN A 110 -1.97 10.16 -8.31
CA GLN A 110 -1.91 8.71 -8.32
C GLN A 110 -0.88 8.27 -9.36
N PHE A 111 -0.07 7.27 -9.03
CA PHE A 111 0.96 6.73 -9.90
C PHE A 111 0.58 5.35 -10.42
N ASP A 112 1.15 4.96 -11.57
CA ASP A 112 0.93 3.63 -12.16
C ASP A 112 1.68 2.53 -11.40
N SER A 113 2.74 2.88 -10.68
CA SER A 113 3.60 1.95 -9.94
C SER A 113 3.85 2.43 -8.52
N ASN A 114 4.21 1.46 -7.66
CA ASN A 114 4.59 1.73 -6.28
C ASN A 114 6.08 2.06 -6.22
N ASN A 115 6.41 3.33 -6.13
CA ASN A 115 7.77 3.85 -6.24
C ASN A 115 8.44 3.97 -4.88
N LEU A 116 9.65 3.45 -4.79
CA LEU A 116 10.47 3.39 -3.59
C LEU A 116 11.84 4.05 -3.85
N VAL A 117 12.31 4.82 -2.90
CA VAL A 117 13.69 5.33 -2.82
C VAL A 117 14.39 4.64 -1.67
N LEU A 118 15.54 4.02 -1.92
CA LEU A 118 16.34 3.37 -0.90
C LEU A 118 17.08 4.42 -0.06
N ILE A 119 17.08 4.21 1.24
CA ILE A 119 17.73 5.10 2.21
C ILE A 119 18.60 4.31 3.17
N ASP A 120 19.62 4.96 3.69
CA ASP A 120 20.39 4.49 4.82
C ASP A 120 19.71 4.77 6.16
N ASP A 121 20.32 4.32 7.24
CA ASP A 121 19.81 4.55 8.60
C ASP A 121 19.73 6.02 8.97
N ASN A 122 20.63 6.83 8.47
CA ASN A 122 20.69 8.28 8.67
C ASN A 122 19.66 9.08 7.83
N GLY A 123 18.89 8.38 6.96
CA GLY A 123 17.94 9.03 6.06
C GLY A 123 18.52 9.49 4.72
N SER A 124 19.83 9.32 4.50
CA SER A 124 20.47 9.65 3.23
C SER A 124 20.07 8.65 2.13
N PRO A 125 19.77 9.12 0.90
CA PRO A 125 19.45 8.24 -0.21
C PRO A 125 20.71 7.47 -0.67
N LEU A 126 20.53 6.22 -1.07
CA LEU A 126 21.58 5.39 -1.66
C LEU A 126 21.85 5.75 -3.11
N GLY A 127 20.83 6.24 -3.80
CA GLY A 127 20.93 6.65 -5.20
C GLY A 127 21.35 8.09 -5.37
N THR A 128 21.79 8.42 -6.59
CA THR A 128 22.26 9.76 -6.97
C THR A 128 21.15 10.62 -7.57
N ARG A 129 20.12 10.03 -8.15
CA ARG A 129 19.04 10.75 -8.84
C ARG A 129 17.75 9.94 -8.82
N ILE A 130 16.61 10.62 -8.68
CA ILE A 130 15.29 10.02 -8.80
C ILE A 130 14.75 10.32 -10.20
N HIS A 131 14.43 9.26 -10.97
CA HIS A 131 13.98 9.38 -12.37
C HIS A 131 12.49 9.71 -12.52
N VAL A 132 11.69 9.45 -11.48
CA VAL A 132 10.23 9.58 -11.48
C VAL A 132 9.82 10.90 -10.82
N PRO A 133 8.78 11.57 -11.31
CA PRO A 133 8.25 12.76 -10.64
C PRO A 133 7.76 12.41 -9.23
N ILE A 134 7.94 13.35 -8.30
CA ILE A 134 7.60 13.21 -6.89
C ILE A 134 6.43 14.13 -6.55
N PRO A 135 5.44 13.68 -5.76
CA PRO A 135 4.36 14.54 -5.34
C PRO A 135 4.88 15.67 -4.43
N THR A 136 4.40 16.89 -4.67
CA THR A 136 4.79 18.09 -3.90
C THR A 136 4.50 17.92 -2.40
N VAL A 137 3.45 17.19 -2.06
CA VAL A 137 3.05 16.88 -0.67
C VAL A 137 4.15 16.14 0.10
N LEU A 138 4.99 15.35 -0.59
CA LEU A 138 6.10 14.65 0.03
C LEU A 138 7.08 15.60 0.72
N ARG A 139 7.25 16.81 0.17
CA ARG A 139 8.14 17.84 0.74
C ARG A 139 7.70 18.25 2.14
N THR A 140 6.42 18.45 2.36
CA THR A 140 5.83 18.77 3.68
C THR A 140 5.96 17.61 4.65
N ILE A 141 5.56 16.41 4.21
CA ILE A 141 5.60 15.20 5.04
C ILE A 141 7.03 14.86 5.48
N LEU A 142 8.01 14.96 4.60
CA LEU A 142 9.40 14.66 4.94
C LEU A 142 10.00 15.71 5.88
N LYS A 143 9.67 16.99 5.72
CA LYS A 143 10.10 18.06 6.66
C LYS A 143 9.55 17.78 8.08
N GLU A 144 8.27 17.47 8.21
CA GLU A 144 7.67 17.12 9.49
C GLU A 144 8.34 15.88 10.13
N LYS A 145 8.63 14.87 9.32
CA LYS A 145 9.32 13.65 9.80
C LYS A 145 10.78 13.91 10.18
N THR A 146 11.47 14.82 9.53
CA THR A 146 12.83 15.25 9.89
C THR A 146 12.83 15.87 11.27
N LEU A 147 11.91 16.80 11.52
CA LEU A 147 11.78 17.46 12.82
C LEU A 147 11.44 16.47 13.95
N ALA A 148 10.57 15.49 13.67
CA ALA A 148 10.11 14.55 14.69
C ALA A 148 11.12 13.43 15.02
N LYS A 149 11.98 13.01 14.08
CA LYS A 149 12.82 11.81 14.21
C LYS A 149 14.32 12.05 14.08
N GLY A 150 14.77 13.27 13.83
CA GLY A 150 16.19 13.62 13.69
C GLY A 150 16.89 13.01 12.47
N ALA A 151 16.19 12.31 11.58
CA ALA A 151 16.73 11.78 10.35
C ALA A 151 16.62 12.82 9.23
N ASP A 152 17.71 13.10 8.54
CA ASP A 152 17.75 14.13 7.50
C ASP A 152 17.29 13.58 6.15
N TYR A 153 16.08 13.95 5.74
CA TYR A 153 15.51 13.60 4.43
C TYR A 153 15.65 14.69 3.37
N THR A 154 16.35 15.78 3.66
CA THR A 154 16.53 16.91 2.70
C THR A 154 17.26 16.46 1.45
N LYS A 155 18.23 15.56 1.58
CA LYS A 155 18.97 14.98 0.46
C LYS A 155 18.07 14.19 -0.50
N VAL A 156 17.04 13.49 0.01
CA VAL A 156 16.07 12.78 -0.83
C VAL A 156 15.28 13.76 -1.70
N LEU A 157 14.93 14.91 -1.16
CA LEU A 157 14.25 15.97 -1.91
C LEU A 157 15.19 16.65 -2.92
N ALA A 158 16.47 16.79 -2.59
CA ALA A 158 17.47 17.44 -3.46
C ALA A 158 17.76 16.63 -4.73
N ILE A 159 17.74 15.30 -4.66
CA ILE A 159 17.98 14.42 -5.82
C ILE A 159 16.74 14.20 -6.72
N ALA A 160 15.61 14.80 -6.37
CA ALA A 160 14.39 14.74 -7.16
C ALA A 160 14.51 15.57 -8.43
N SER A 161 14.17 14.99 -9.58
CA SER A 161 14.24 15.65 -10.88
C SER A 161 13.02 16.52 -11.18
N ARG A 162 11.83 16.07 -10.77
CA ARG A 162 10.54 16.76 -11.05
C ARG A 162 9.59 16.61 -9.86
N TYR A 163 8.76 17.63 -9.67
CA TYR A 163 7.65 17.65 -8.70
C TYR A 163 6.30 17.78 -9.42
N VAL A 164 5.28 17.10 -8.88
CA VAL A 164 3.89 17.11 -9.37
C VAL A 164 2.96 17.44 -8.21
#